data_354dff55963e04f1ea76068ec1246839
#
_entry.id   354dff55963e04f1ea76068ec1246839
#
_cell.length_a   1.000
_cell.length_b   1.000
_cell.length_c   1.000
_cell.angle_alpha   90.00
_cell.angle_beta   90.00
_cell.angle_gamma   90.00
#
_symmetry.space_group_name_H-M   'P 1'
#
loop_
_entity.id
_entity.type
_entity.pdbx_description
1 polymer ?
#
loop_
_entity_poly.entity_id
_entity_poly.type
_entity_poly.pdbx_seq_one_letter_code
_entity_poly.pdbx_strand_id
1 'polypeptide(L)' 'PIPLTEEWLLRFGFIRKYVSHTPYILNDISIYPTDANFYNIVYYKGVKIDDIILKSVSQLQNLYFSLTNNELKLIK' A
#
# COMPACT_ATOMS: atom_id res chain seq x y z
N PRO A 1 -5.07 -15.27 -6.84
CA PRO A 1 -4.78 -13.84 -6.64
C PRO A 1 -3.30 -13.55 -6.77
N ILE A 2 -2.98 -12.33 -7.20
CA ILE A 2 -1.59 -11.91 -7.37
C ILE A 2 -1.06 -11.41 -6.03
N PRO A 3 0.04 -11.99 -5.51
CA PRO A 3 0.61 -11.53 -4.25
C PRO A 3 1.07 -10.08 -4.34
N LEU A 4 0.82 -9.31 -3.29
CA LEU A 4 1.29 -7.93 -3.21
C LEU A 4 2.76 -7.92 -2.80
N THR A 5 3.60 -7.29 -3.62
CA THR A 5 5.04 -7.18 -3.39
C THR A 5 5.48 -5.74 -3.54
N GLU A 6 6.73 -5.46 -3.16
CA GLU A 6 7.32 -4.14 -3.35
C GLU A 6 7.25 -3.71 -4.82
N GLU A 7 7.53 -4.63 -5.74
CA GLU A 7 7.47 -4.31 -7.17
C GLU A 7 6.10 -3.79 -7.56
N TRP A 8 5.03 -4.41 -7.08
CA TRP A 8 3.68 -3.95 -7.38
C TRP A 8 3.40 -2.58 -6.79
N LEU A 9 3.84 -2.32 -5.54
CA LEU A 9 3.67 -1.02 -4.93
C LEU A 9 4.33 0.07 -5.77
N LEU A 10 5.57 -0.18 -6.22
CA LEU A 10 6.29 0.79 -7.04
C LEU A 10 5.61 1.01 -8.40
N ARG A 11 5.07 -0.05 -8.99
CA ARG A 11 4.38 0.06 -10.29
C ARG A 11 3.08 0.83 -10.19
N PHE A 12 2.43 0.85 -9.03
CA PHE A 12 1.24 1.66 -8.80
C PHE A 12 1.58 3.12 -8.50
N GLY A 13 2.85 3.43 -8.32
CA GLY A 13 3.27 4.82 -8.08
C GLY A 13 3.61 5.12 -6.64
N PHE A 14 3.60 4.14 -5.76
CA PHE A 14 4.05 4.37 -4.39
C PHE A 14 5.52 4.71 -4.40
N ILE A 15 5.91 5.67 -3.57
CA ILE A 15 7.28 6.15 -3.47
C ILE A 15 7.82 5.80 -2.09
N ARG A 16 9.06 5.32 -2.06
CA ARG A 16 9.76 5.05 -0.81
C ARG A 16 10.98 5.94 -0.73
N LYS A 17 11.02 6.84 0.27
CA LYS A 17 12.04 7.86 0.35
C LYS A 17 13.40 7.33 0.77
N TYR A 18 13.43 6.35 1.64
CA TYR A 18 14.67 5.73 2.14
C TYR A 18 14.56 4.21 2.06
N VAL A 19 15.69 3.53 2.19
CA VAL A 19 15.75 2.07 1.93
C VAL A 19 15.12 1.23 3.03
N SER A 20 15.16 1.65 4.30
CA SER A 20 14.62 0.83 5.38
C SER A 20 13.79 1.64 6.35
N HIS A 21 12.80 0.99 6.95
CA HIS A 21 11.92 1.54 7.98
C HIS A 21 11.06 2.73 7.55
N THR A 22 11.04 3.05 6.24
CA THR A 22 10.18 4.12 5.74
C THR A 22 8.98 3.52 5.00
N PRO A 23 7.82 4.19 5.03
CA PRO A 23 6.65 3.67 4.33
C PRO A 23 6.72 3.90 2.83
N TYR A 24 5.93 3.12 2.11
CA TYR A 24 5.60 3.40 0.72
C TYR A 24 4.43 4.37 0.73
N ILE A 25 4.55 5.50 0.04
CA ILE A 25 3.58 6.59 0.12
C ILE A 25 2.97 6.90 -1.24
N LEU A 26 1.65 7.02 -1.27
CA LEU A 26 0.91 7.49 -2.44
C LEU A 26 -0.38 8.16 -1.96
N ASN A 27 -0.58 9.44 -2.32
CA ASN A 27 -1.84 10.15 -2.08
C ASN A 27 -2.36 10.01 -0.64
N ASP A 28 -1.52 10.36 0.34
CA ASP A 28 -1.84 10.32 1.77
C ASP A 28 -1.94 8.92 2.35
N ILE A 29 -1.70 7.88 1.56
CA ILE A 29 -1.66 6.51 2.03
C ILE A 29 -0.21 6.12 2.29
N SER A 30 0.07 5.62 3.49
CA SER A 30 1.40 5.14 3.88
C SER A 30 1.31 3.67 4.24
N ILE A 31 2.10 2.84 3.56
CA ILE A 31 2.13 1.40 3.80
C ILE A 31 3.54 1.06 4.31
N TYR A 32 3.63 0.55 5.53
CA TYR A 32 4.91 0.24 6.15
C TYR A 32 5.35 -1.18 5.80
N PRO A 33 6.63 -1.40 5.51
CA PRO A 33 7.14 -2.74 5.25
C PRO A 33 7.10 -3.59 6.52
N THR A 34 6.92 -4.90 6.34
CA THR A 34 6.95 -5.87 7.43
C THR A 34 7.86 -7.02 7.03
N ASP A 35 8.20 -7.86 8.01
CA ASP A 35 8.98 -9.09 7.75
C ASP A 35 8.08 -10.25 7.31
N ALA A 36 6.78 -10.05 7.27
CA ALA A 36 5.81 -11.06 6.86
C ALA A 36 5.51 -10.94 5.36
N ASN A 37 4.77 -11.93 4.85
CA ASN A 37 4.36 -11.94 3.44
C ASN A 37 3.08 -11.13 3.21
N PHE A 38 2.87 -10.10 4.02
CA PHE A 38 1.70 -9.23 3.90
C PHE A 38 2.01 -7.88 4.53
N TYR A 39 1.15 -6.90 4.24
CA TYR A 39 1.27 -5.55 4.79
C TYR A 39 0.07 -5.30 5.70
N ASN A 40 0.33 -4.97 6.95
CA ASN A 40 -0.74 -4.75 7.93
C ASN A 40 -0.63 -3.43 8.67
N ILE A 41 0.35 -2.61 8.34
CA ILE A 41 0.52 -1.29 8.94
C ILE A 41 0.30 -0.26 7.86
N VAL A 42 -0.90 0.31 7.85
CA VAL A 42 -1.32 1.28 6.83
C VAL A 42 -1.90 2.50 7.53
N TYR A 43 -1.45 3.68 7.09
CA TYR A 43 -1.98 4.95 7.56
C TYR A 43 -2.62 5.69 6.40
N TYR A 44 -3.71 6.40 6.67
CA TYR A 44 -4.34 7.29 5.70
C TYR A 44 -4.54 8.65 6.35
N LYS A 45 -3.92 9.68 5.76
CA LYS A 45 -3.93 11.05 6.29
C LYS A 45 -3.47 11.11 7.76
N GLY A 46 -2.45 10.31 8.07
CA GLY A 46 -1.87 10.27 9.41
C GLY A 46 -2.61 9.42 10.43
N VAL A 47 -3.71 8.77 10.04
CA VAL A 47 -4.50 7.93 10.93
C VAL A 47 -4.28 6.46 10.58
N LYS A 48 -3.94 5.66 11.58
CA LYS A 48 -3.74 4.23 11.37
C LYS A 48 -5.07 3.53 11.07
N ILE A 49 -5.05 2.69 10.06
CA ILE A 49 -6.21 1.87 9.70
C ILE A 49 -6.11 0.54 10.46
N ASP A 50 -7.13 0.24 11.27
CA ASP A 50 -7.15 -0.98 12.07
C ASP A 50 -7.61 -2.19 11.28
N ASP A 51 -7.17 -3.38 11.73
CA ASP A 51 -7.64 -4.67 11.23
C ASP A 51 -7.48 -4.87 9.73
N ILE A 52 -6.40 -4.32 9.17
CA ILE A 52 -6.14 -4.47 7.76
C ILE A 52 -5.01 -5.45 7.50
N ILE A 53 -5.20 -6.31 6.50
CA ILE A 53 -4.17 -7.22 6.02
C ILE A 53 -4.18 -7.19 4.50
N LEU A 54 -3.08 -6.75 3.89
CA LEU A 54 -2.93 -6.69 2.45
C LEU A 54 -1.99 -7.79 1.98
N LYS A 55 -2.53 -8.84 1.39
CA LYS A 55 -1.77 -9.96 0.85
C LYS A 55 -1.74 -9.99 -0.67
N SER A 56 -2.69 -9.36 -1.31
CA SER A 56 -2.82 -9.41 -2.76
C SER A 56 -3.00 -8.03 -3.37
N VAL A 57 -2.73 -7.95 -4.67
CA VAL A 57 -2.91 -6.72 -5.44
C VAL A 57 -4.36 -6.25 -5.39
N SER A 58 -5.32 -7.17 -5.50
CA SER A 58 -6.73 -6.79 -5.48
C SER A 58 -7.15 -6.21 -4.13
N GLN A 59 -6.60 -6.71 -3.04
CA GLN A 59 -6.90 -6.14 -1.72
C GLN A 59 -6.41 -4.70 -1.62
N LEU A 60 -5.22 -4.41 -2.15
CA LEU A 60 -4.71 -3.04 -2.19
C LEU A 60 -5.59 -2.15 -3.06
N GLN A 61 -6.00 -2.63 -4.23
CA GLN A 61 -6.86 -1.86 -5.12
C GLN A 61 -8.20 -1.54 -4.47
N ASN A 62 -8.79 -2.51 -3.77
CA ASN A 62 -10.05 -2.31 -3.05
C ASN A 62 -9.89 -1.30 -1.91
N LEU A 63 -8.80 -1.39 -1.16
CA LEU A 63 -8.54 -0.44 -0.08
C LEU A 63 -8.38 0.97 -0.63
N TYR A 64 -7.59 1.12 -1.67
CA TYR A 64 -7.37 2.43 -2.30
C TYR A 64 -8.68 3.05 -2.75
N PHE A 65 -9.53 2.26 -3.40
CA PHE A 65 -10.84 2.74 -3.83
C PHE A 65 -11.71 3.15 -2.65
N SER A 66 -11.72 2.36 -1.58
CA SER A 66 -12.48 2.69 -0.37
C SER A 66 -12.07 4.01 0.26
N LEU A 67 -10.77 4.30 0.24
CA LEU A 67 -10.24 5.51 0.89
C LEU A 67 -10.35 6.75 0.02
N THR A 68 -10.16 6.62 -1.29
CA THR A 68 -10.03 7.76 -2.19
C THR A 68 -11.17 7.91 -3.19
N ASN A 69 -12.01 6.88 -3.32
CA ASN A 69 -13.05 6.78 -4.34
C ASN A 69 -12.49 6.84 -5.77
N ASN A 70 -11.22 6.51 -5.93
CA ASN A 70 -10.54 6.45 -7.23
C ASN A 70 -9.89 5.07 -7.40
N GLU A 71 -9.83 4.61 -8.64
CA GLU A 71 -9.13 3.37 -8.94
C GLU A 71 -7.62 3.54 -8.84
N LEU A 72 -6.95 2.55 -8.24
CA LEU A 72 -5.51 2.50 -8.24
C LEU A 72 -5.04 1.90 -9.57
N LYS A 73 -4.26 2.66 -10.32
CA LYS A 73 -3.82 2.25 -11.65
C LYS A 73 -2.31 2.11 -11.72
N LEU A 74 -1.85 1.19 -12.56
CA LEU A 74 -0.43 1.05 -12.84
C LEU A 74 0.06 2.27 -13.61
N ILE A 75 1.20 2.82 -13.21
CA ILE A 75 1.84 3.94 -13.90
C ILE A 75 3.17 3.52 -14.55
N LYS A 76 3.61 2.29 -14.28
CA LYS A 76 4.83 1.75 -14.91
C LYS A 76 4.60 0.35 -15.44
#